data_a067e6443e5ea016ae32c3d0a6a68e60
#
_entry.id   a067e6443e5ea016ae32c3d0a6a68e60
#
_cell.length_a   1.000
_cell.length_b   1.000
_cell.length_c   1.000
_cell.angle_alpha   90.00
_cell.angle_beta   90.00
_cell.angle_gamma   90.00
#
_symmetry.space_group_name_H-M   'P 1'
#
loop_
_entity.id
_entity.type
_entity.pdbx_description
1 polymer ?
#
loop_
_entity_poly.entity_id
_entity_poly.type
_entity_poly.pdbx_seq_one_letter_code
_entity_poly.pdbx_strand_id
1 'polypeptide(L)'
;PEDPIVLSGLVPDVVKHALVGSTVTEVGRKGKFWWLELDSGQSLCGHLGMSGWIREIGKEGGRLLEHGNQPLDDPDGRPKFLKLRIVAEDGAQIVFTDGRRLGRLWLAEDPALDTRIMKLGPDALNDLPTAKGLAVLLAKRSAPIKALLLDQGLISGIGNYLADEILYMSRIAPKRAANSLSTKEIGALRRAMVEILEVAVASEADFARLPESWLVHH
;
A
#
# COMPACT_ATOMS: atom_id res chain seq x y z
N PRO A 1 -19.00 -5.65 8.83
CA PRO A 1 -18.71 -4.29 8.35
C PRO A 1 -19.98 -3.68 7.77
N GLU A 2 -20.27 -2.42 8.16
CA GLU A 2 -21.54 -1.75 7.79
C GLU A 2 -21.32 -0.56 6.85
N ASP A 3 -20.15 -0.47 6.23
CA ASP A 3 -19.77 0.68 5.41
C ASP A 3 -19.73 0.33 3.92
N PRO A 4 -20.81 0.60 3.16
CA PRO A 4 -20.89 0.22 1.75
C PRO A 4 -19.87 0.94 0.86
N ILE A 5 -19.37 2.10 1.28
CA ILE A 5 -18.31 2.81 0.54
C ILE A 5 -17.00 2.03 0.63
N VAL A 6 -16.63 1.59 1.83
CA VAL A 6 -15.39 0.80 2.04
C VAL A 6 -15.53 -0.59 1.40
N LEU A 7 -16.73 -1.17 1.44
CA LEU A 7 -17.00 -2.48 0.80
C LEU A 7 -17.22 -2.40 -0.72
N SER A 8 -16.90 -1.27 -1.36
CA SER A 8 -17.03 -1.12 -2.81
C SER A 8 -18.42 -1.47 -3.36
N GLY A 9 -19.47 -1.18 -2.58
CA GLY A 9 -20.86 -1.49 -2.92
C GLY A 9 -21.32 -2.93 -2.59
N LEU A 10 -20.45 -3.76 -2.02
CA LEU A 10 -20.85 -5.09 -1.54
C LEU A 10 -21.72 -4.97 -0.28
N VAL A 11 -22.70 -5.86 -0.19
CA VAL A 11 -23.48 -6.02 1.04
C VAL A 11 -22.60 -6.70 2.10
N PRO A 12 -22.62 -6.26 3.37
CA PRO A 12 -21.82 -6.84 4.46
C PRO A 12 -21.94 -8.36 4.59
N ASP A 13 -23.13 -8.90 4.42
CA ASP A 13 -23.40 -10.34 4.50
C ASP A 13 -22.68 -11.14 3.42
N VAL A 14 -22.49 -10.58 2.21
CA VAL A 14 -21.74 -11.25 1.14
C VAL A 14 -20.27 -11.44 1.56
N VAL A 15 -19.65 -10.40 2.12
CA VAL A 15 -18.28 -10.49 2.62
C VAL A 15 -18.19 -11.46 3.81
N LYS A 16 -19.19 -11.42 4.71
CA LYS A 16 -19.27 -12.35 5.83
C LYS A 16 -19.37 -13.81 5.37
N HIS A 17 -20.25 -14.10 4.43
CA HIS A 17 -20.41 -15.46 3.89
C HIS A 17 -19.15 -15.97 3.19
N ALA A 18 -18.43 -15.09 2.50
CA ALA A 18 -17.17 -15.46 1.85
C ALA A 18 -16.06 -15.81 2.84
N LEU A 19 -16.05 -15.21 4.04
CA LEU A 19 -14.97 -15.37 5.01
C LEU A 19 -15.25 -16.39 6.11
N VAL A 20 -16.49 -16.53 6.56
CA VAL A 20 -16.82 -17.40 7.69
C VAL A 20 -16.68 -18.85 7.31
N GLY A 21 -15.82 -19.57 8.04
CA GLY A 21 -15.51 -20.99 7.81
C GLY A 21 -14.52 -21.23 6.68
N SER A 22 -14.02 -20.17 6.02
CA SER A 22 -12.99 -20.29 4.99
C SER A 22 -11.59 -20.28 5.57
N THR A 23 -10.68 -20.98 4.91
CA THR A 23 -9.25 -20.98 5.22
C THR A 23 -8.52 -20.05 4.27
N VAL A 24 -7.65 -19.16 4.81
CA VAL A 24 -6.73 -18.37 3.98
C VAL A 24 -5.61 -19.27 3.52
N THR A 25 -5.51 -19.48 2.20
CA THR A 25 -4.51 -20.37 1.59
C THR A 25 -3.26 -19.61 1.15
N GLU A 26 -3.42 -18.33 0.75
CA GLU A 26 -2.31 -17.49 0.33
C GLU A 26 -2.59 -16.01 0.66
N VAL A 27 -1.51 -15.24 0.87
CA VAL A 27 -1.55 -13.78 1.03
C VAL A 27 -0.71 -13.17 -0.07
N GLY A 28 -1.34 -12.33 -0.87
CA GLY A 28 -0.68 -11.68 -1.99
C GLY A 28 -0.71 -10.15 -1.92
N ARG A 29 0.19 -9.51 -2.70
CA ARG A 29 0.30 -8.06 -2.79
C ARG A 29 0.86 -7.62 -4.14
N LYS A 30 0.32 -6.52 -4.68
CA LYS A 30 0.91 -5.76 -5.79
C LYS A 30 0.70 -4.27 -5.57
N GLY A 31 1.77 -3.51 -5.54
CA GLY A 31 1.72 -2.09 -5.20
C GLY A 31 1.14 -1.87 -3.80
N LYS A 32 0.04 -1.16 -3.73
CA LYS A 32 -0.70 -0.86 -2.50
C LYS A 32 -1.96 -1.71 -2.34
N PHE A 33 -2.18 -2.67 -3.24
CA PHE A 33 -3.26 -3.64 -3.15
C PHE A 33 -2.75 -4.92 -2.49
N TRP A 34 -3.59 -5.52 -1.67
CA TRP A 34 -3.35 -6.79 -1.00
C TRP A 34 -4.56 -7.70 -1.17
N TRP A 35 -4.37 -8.99 -1.00
CA TRP A 35 -5.46 -9.95 -1.01
C TRP A 35 -5.17 -11.15 -0.15
N LEU A 36 -6.26 -11.78 0.31
CA LEU A 36 -6.29 -13.06 0.98
C LEU A 36 -7.00 -14.04 0.05
N GLU A 37 -6.30 -15.06 -0.41
CA GLU A 37 -6.91 -16.15 -1.17
C GLU A 37 -7.55 -17.14 -0.20
N LEU A 38 -8.75 -17.59 -0.54
CA LEU A 38 -9.56 -18.46 0.29
C LEU A 38 -9.68 -19.85 -0.37
N ASP A 39 -9.79 -20.87 0.45
CA ASP A 39 -10.02 -22.26 0.00
C ASP A 39 -11.30 -22.44 -0.80
N SER A 40 -12.24 -21.51 -0.70
CA SER A 40 -13.44 -21.42 -1.56
C SER A 40 -13.15 -21.04 -3.01
N GLY A 41 -11.92 -20.65 -3.35
CA GLY A 41 -11.55 -20.12 -4.67
C GLY A 41 -11.86 -18.63 -4.86
N GLN A 42 -12.39 -17.95 -3.83
CA GLN A 42 -12.54 -16.49 -3.83
C GLN A 42 -11.36 -15.82 -3.12
N SER A 43 -11.20 -14.53 -3.36
CA SER A 43 -10.19 -13.71 -2.67
C SER A 43 -10.82 -12.46 -2.08
N LEU A 44 -10.49 -12.17 -0.81
CA LEU A 44 -10.75 -10.85 -0.25
C LEU A 44 -9.61 -9.92 -0.63
N CYS A 45 -9.89 -8.94 -1.46
CA CYS A 45 -8.94 -7.92 -1.88
C CYS A 45 -9.14 -6.61 -1.12
N GLY A 46 -8.06 -5.83 -0.99
CA GLY A 46 -8.14 -4.56 -0.31
C GLY A 46 -7.07 -3.55 -0.70
N HIS A 47 -7.38 -2.29 -0.39
CA HIS A 47 -6.50 -1.14 -0.52
C HIS A 47 -6.73 -0.22 0.68
N LEU A 48 -5.67 0.18 1.36
CA LEU A 48 -5.77 0.93 2.63
C LEU A 48 -6.17 2.41 2.44
N GLY A 49 -6.11 2.92 1.22
CA GLY A 49 -6.29 4.37 1.01
C GLY A 49 -5.16 5.18 1.62
N MET A 50 -5.51 6.28 2.29
CA MET A 50 -4.54 7.15 2.96
C MET A 50 -4.51 6.94 4.48
N SER A 51 -5.59 6.44 5.08
CA SER A 51 -5.75 6.33 6.54
C SER A 51 -6.19 4.95 6.99
N GLY A 52 -6.35 4.01 6.06
CA GLY A 52 -6.68 2.63 6.39
C GLY A 52 -5.49 1.92 7.04
N TRP A 53 -5.80 1.10 8.02
CA TRP A 53 -4.80 0.35 8.75
C TRP A 53 -5.29 -1.07 9.06
N ILE A 54 -4.41 -2.04 8.87
CA ILE A 54 -4.63 -3.42 9.27
C ILE A 54 -3.72 -3.70 10.47
N ARG A 55 -4.30 -4.21 11.55
CA ARG A 55 -3.54 -4.61 12.73
C ARG A 55 -4.14 -5.85 13.39
N GLU A 56 -3.32 -6.59 14.09
CA GLU A 56 -3.77 -7.64 15.00
C GLU A 56 -4.00 -7.05 16.39
N ILE A 57 -5.16 -7.35 16.98
CA ILE A 57 -5.49 -6.86 18.33
C ILE A 57 -4.56 -7.55 19.35
N GLY A 58 -4.00 -6.75 20.25
CA GLY A 58 -3.09 -7.23 21.28
C GLY A 58 -1.63 -7.36 20.84
N LYS A 59 -1.31 -7.13 19.56
CA LYS A 59 0.08 -7.01 19.09
C LYS A 59 0.46 -5.57 18.86
N GLU A 60 1.68 -5.22 19.23
CA GLU A 60 2.28 -3.95 18.81
C GLU A 60 2.60 -4.05 17.33
N GLY A 61 2.18 -3.07 16.56
CA GLY A 61 2.47 -2.92 15.14
C GLY A 61 2.94 -1.50 14.85
N GLY A 62 3.62 -1.31 13.71
CA GLY A 62 4.09 0.01 13.28
C GLY A 62 2.94 1.02 13.25
N ARG A 63 3.14 2.18 13.86
CA ARG A 63 2.19 3.30 13.81
C ARG A 63 2.55 4.23 12.65
N LEU A 64 1.57 4.49 11.81
CA LEU A 64 1.72 5.55 10.82
C LEU A 64 1.67 6.92 11.53
N LEU A 65 2.49 7.86 11.05
CA LEU A 65 2.54 9.24 11.57
C LEU A 65 1.15 9.89 11.64
N GLU A 66 0.31 9.59 10.64
CA GLU A 66 -1.07 10.09 10.54
C GLU A 66 -1.99 9.65 11.69
N HIS A 67 -1.66 8.56 12.38
CA HIS A 67 -2.44 8.08 13.54
C HIS A 67 -2.09 8.83 14.83
N GLY A 68 -0.97 9.55 14.86
CA GLY A 68 -0.51 10.29 16.04
C GLY A 68 -0.45 9.41 17.31
N ASN A 69 -0.53 10.05 18.46
CA ASN A 69 -0.58 9.37 19.78
C ASN A 69 -2.00 9.13 20.28
N GLN A 70 -3.03 9.27 19.43
CA GLN A 70 -4.41 9.06 19.83
C GLN A 70 -4.65 7.57 20.18
N PRO A 71 -5.48 7.29 21.20
CA PRO A 71 -5.90 5.92 21.48
C PRO A 71 -6.53 5.28 20.24
N LEU A 72 -6.11 4.05 19.92
CA LEU A 72 -6.58 3.30 18.76
C LEU A 72 -7.96 2.67 19.00
N ASP A 73 -8.28 2.50 20.26
CA ASP A 73 -9.51 1.89 20.71
C ASP A 73 -10.34 2.89 21.52
N ASP A 74 -11.63 2.67 21.55
CA ASP A 74 -12.55 3.37 22.42
C ASP A 74 -12.36 2.93 23.88
N PRO A 75 -12.91 3.65 24.88
CA PRO A 75 -12.78 3.27 26.29
C PRO A 75 -13.28 1.85 26.62
N ASP A 76 -14.19 1.31 25.83
CA ASP A 76 -14.73 -0.04 25.92
C ASP A 76 -13.90 -1.10 25.15
N GLY A 77 -12.71 -0.72 24.65
CA GLY A 77 -11.78 -1.61 23.97
C GLY A 77 -12.16 -1.94 22.52
N ARG A 78 -13.08 -1.22 21.91
CA ARG A 78 -13.42 -1.40 20.48
C ARG A 78 -12.51 -0.58 19.60
N PRO A 79 -12.00 -1.18 18.48
CA PRO A 79 -11.21 -0.44 17.53
C PRO A 79 -11.99 0.73 16.94
N LYS A 80 -11.43 1.95 17.07
CA LYS A 80 -12.03 3.14 16.44
C LYS A 80 -12.06 2.99 14.93
N PHE A 81 -13.13 3.49 14.30
CA PHE A 81 -13.31 3.46 12.85
C PHE A 81 -13.23 2.07 12.21
N LEU A 82 -13.62 1.04 12.96
CA LEU A 82 -13.65 -0.34 12.51
C LEU A 82 -14.46 -0.49 11.20
N LYS A 83 -13.87 -1.19 10.21
CA LYS A 83 -14.50 -1.51 8.92
C LYS A 83 -14.65 -3.03 8.70
N LEU A 84 -13.66 -3.79 9.11
CA LEU A 84 -13.69 -5.25 9.07
C LEU A 84 -12.98 -5.80 10.29
N ARG A 85 -13.52 -6.86 10.88
CA ARG A 85 -12.87 -7.69 11.88
C ARG A 85 -12.95 -9.14 11.45
N ILE A 86 -11.81 -9.79 11.37
CA ILE A 86 -11.66 -11.22 11.14
C ILE A 86 -11.20 -11.84 12.46
N VAL A 87 -11.88 -12.90 12.89
CA VAL A 87 -11.50 -13.69 14.06
C VAL A 87 -11.09 -15.05 13.53
N ALA A 88 -9.83 -15.43 13.75
CA ALA A 88 -9.32 -16.73 13.38
C ALA A 88 -9.70 -17.81 14.41
N GLU A 89 -9.56 -19.07 14.05
CA GLU A 89 -9.92 -20.21 14.87
C GLU A 89 -9.13 -20.26 16.20
N ASP A 90 -7.87 -19.82 16.16
CA ASP A 90 -6.98 -19.71 17.35
C ASP A 90 -7.30 -18.51 18.26
N GLY A 91 -8.33 -17.70 17.88
CA GLY A 91 -8.73 -16.51 18.61
C GLY A 91 -8.00 -15.23 18.22
N ALA A 92 -7.02 -15.28 17.31
CA ALA A 92 -6.37 -14.08 16.78
C ALA A 92 -7.39 -13.17 16.08
N GLN A 93 -7.26 -11.87 16.26
CA GLN A 93 -8.19 -10.89 15.72
C GLN A 93 -7.46 -9.88 14.84
N ILE A 94 -7.77 -9.89 13.56
CA ILE A 94 -7.25 -8.93 12.59
C ILE A 94 -8.35 -7.90 12.31
N VAL A 95 -8.02 -6.62 12.41
CA VAL A 95 -8.94 -5.53 12.16
C VAL A 95 -8.43 -4.60 11.05
N PHE A 96 -9.37 -4.18 10.21
CA PHE A 96 -9.17 -3.07 9.29
C PHE A 96 -9.96 -1.86 9.80
N THR A 97 -9.26 -0.77 10.02
CA THR A 97 -9.82 0.49 10.49
C THR A 97 -9.55 1.60 9.47
N ASP A 98 -10.49 2.53 9.26
CA ASP A 98 -10.31 3.66 8.33
C ASP A 98 -11.25 4.81 8.69
N GLY A 99 -10.72 5.84 9.32
CA GLY A 99 -11.50 7.02 9.75
C GLY A 99 -11.95 7.90 8.59
N ARG A 100 -11.20 7.90 7.47
CA ARG A 100 -11.50 8.76 6.31
C ARG A 100 -12.30 8.06 5.22
N ARG A 101 -12.54 6.74 5.35
CA ARG A 101 -13.30 5.92 4.40
C ARG A 101 -12.73 5.94 2.97
N LEU A 102 -11.41 6.05 2.84
CA LEU A 102 -10.68 6.06 1.57
C LEU A 102 -10.17 4.68 1.16
N GLY A 103 -10.10 3.75 2.11
CA GLY A 103 -9.81 2.35 1.86
C GLY A 103 -10.95 1.65 1.13
N ARG A 104 -10.64 0.55 0.48
CA ARG A 104 -11.61 -0.28 -0.24
C ARG A 104 -11.36 -1.75 0.04
N LEU A 105 -12.44 -2.49 0.19
CA LEU A 105 -12.47 -3.95 0.26
C LEU A 105 -13.41 -4.46 -0.84
N TRP A 106 -13.05 -5.56 -1.47
CA TRP A 106 -13.90 -6.22 -2.46
C TRP A 106 -13.57 -7.71 -2.56
N LEU A 107 -14.47 -8.48 -3.17
CA LEU A 107 -14.22 -9.88 -3.50
C LEU A 107 -13.83 -9.99 -4.97
N ALA A 108 -12.93 -10.89 -5.28
CA ALA A 108 -12.52 -11.28 -6.61
C ALA A 108 -12.44 -12.82 -6.69
N GLU A 109 -12.69 -13.38 -7.86
CA GLU A 109 -12.45 -14.80 -8.10
C GLU A 109 -10.97 -15.08 -8.27
N ASP A 110 -10.29 -14.23 -9.03
CA ASP A 110 -8.82 -14.28 -9.23
C ASP A 110 -8.26 -12.86 -9.18
N PRO A 111 -7.40 -12.55 -8.19
CA PRO A 111 -6.74 -11.25 -8.10
C PRO A 111 -5.92 -10.88 -9.35
N ALA A 112 -5.34 -11.87 -10.04
CA ALA A 112 -4.54 -11.61 -11.23
C ALA A 112 -5.41 -11.14 -12.42
N LEU A 113 -6.71 -11.47 -12.42
CA LEU A 113 -7.67 -11.05 -13.43
C LEU A 113 -8.53 -9.86 -12.99
N ASP A 114 -8.39 -9.40 -11.75
CA ASP A 114 -9.12 -8.21 -11.27
C ASP A 114 -8.65 -6.96 -12.02
N THR A 115 -9.60 -6.23 -12.60
CA THR A 115 -9.33 -5.07 -13.45
C THR A 115 -8.62 -3.93 -12.73
N ARG A 116 -8.72 -3.84 -11.40
CA ARG A 116 -8.02 -2.85 -10.56
C ARG A 116 -6.55 -3.22 -10.44
N ILE A 117 -6.26 -4.51 -10.22
CA ILE A 117 -4.91 -5.06 -10.07
C ILE A 117 -4.18 -5.15 -11.41
N MET A 118 -4.89 -5.56 -12.47
CA MET A 118 -4.34 -5.61 -13.83
C MET A 118 -3.85 -4.26 -14.36
N LYS A 119 -4.45 -3.15 -13.93
CA LYS A 119 -4.05 -1.79 -14.34
C LYS A 119 -2.76 -1.31 -13.67
N LEU A 120 -2.28 -2.01 -12.63
CA LEU A 120 -1.05 -1.64 -11.95
C LEU A 120 0.16 -1.94 -12.81
N GLY A 121 1.08 -1.00 -12.86
CA GLY A 121 2.41 -1.19 -13.43
C GLY A 121 3.25 -2.17 -12.61
N PRO A 122 4.52 -2.38 -13.01
CA PRO A 122 5.48 -3.18 -12.23
C PRO A 122 5.51 -2.76 -10.76
N ASP A 123 5.62 -3.74 -9.87
CA ASP A 123 5.72 -3.47 -8.42
C ASP A 123 7.10 -2.91 -8.07
N ALA A 124 7.13 -1.76 -7.43
CA ALA A 124 8.40 -1.06 -7.13
C ALA A 124 9.32 -1.84 -6.19
N LEU A 125 8.77 -2.73 -5.35
CA LEU A 125 9.55 -3.55 -4.42
C LEU A 125 10.01 -4.86 -5.08
N ASN A 126 9.10 -5.56 -5.79
CA ASN A 126 9.33 -6.94 -6.24
C ASN A 126 9.69 -7.06 -7.73
N ASP A 127 9.29 -6.09 -8.56
CA ASP A 127 9.41 -6.16 -10.03
C ASP A 127 9.85 -4.81 -10.62
N LEU A 128 10.73 -4.09 -9.91
CA LEU A 128 11.22 -2.79 -10.37
C LEU A 128 12.04 -2.94 -11.67
N PRO A 129 11.69 -2.25 -12.76
CA PRO A 129 12.44 -2.31 -14.01
C PRO A 129 13.91 -1.98 -13.83
N THR A 130 14.76 -2.57 -14.67
CA THR A 130 16.17 -2.18 -14.74
C THR A 130 16.31 -0.69 -15.08
N ALA A 131 17.48 -0.09 -14.86
CA ALA A 131 17.72 1.31 -15.22
C ALA A 131 17.43 1.59 -16.71
N LYS A 132 17.75 0.63 -17.60
CA LYS A 132 17.42 0.71 -19.03
C LYS A 132 15.90 0.65 -19.27
N GLY A 133 15.19 -0.26 -18.59
CA GLY A 133 13.73 -0.36 -18.66
C GLY A 133 13.05 0.91 -18.15
N LEU A 134 13.53 1.45 -17.02
CA LEU A 134 13.02 2.72 -16.46
C LEU A 134 13.26 3.90 -17.43
N ALA A 135 14.43 3.95 -18.09
CA ALA A 135 14.71 4.95 -19.12
C ALA A 135 13.71 4.89 -20.27
N VAL A 136 13.37 3.67 -20.75
CA VAL A 136 12.36 3.50 -21.82
C VAL A 136 10.99 3.97 -21.36
N LEU A 137 10.57 3.66 -20.12
CA LEU A 137 9.29 4.10 -19.57
C LEU A 137 9.19 5.62 -19.46
N LEU A 138 10.28 6.30 -19.10
CA LEU A 138 10.31 7.76 -18.89
C LEU A 138 10.54 8.57 -20.17
N ALA A 139 11.19 7.99 -21.20
CA ALA A 139 11.64 8.71 -22.40
C ALA A 139 10.54 9.47 -23.15
N LYS A 140 9.30 8.96 -23.13
CA LYS A 140 8.16 9.56 -23.84
C LYS A 140 7.25 10.40 -22.94
N ARG A 141 7.68 10.69 -21.70
CA ARG A 141 6.83 11.32 -20.69
C ARG A 141 7.40 12.69 -20.28
N SER A 142 6.73 13.77 -20.68
CA SER A 142 7.09 15.14 -20.32
C SER A 142 6.55 15.60 -18.96
N ALA A 143 5.70 14.80 -18.33
CA ALA A 143 5.17 15.11 -17.01
C ALA A 143 6.28 15.22 -15.94
N PRO A 144 6.05 15.96 -14.83
CA PRO A 144 6.97 16.02 -13.69
C PRO A 144 7.28 14.63 -13.16
N ILE A 145 8.56 14.37 -12.84
CA ILE A 145 8.99 13.04 -12.37
C ILE A 145 8.24 12.59 -11.12
N LYS A 146 7.94 13.49 -10.18
CA LYS A 146 7.14 13.14 -8.99
C LYS A 146 5.74 12.63 -9.36
N ALA A 147 5.08 13.26 -10.31
CA ALA A 147 3.76 12.82 -10.77
C ALA A 147 3.80 11.41 -11.37
N LEU A 148 4.88 11.08 -12.09
CA LEU A 148 5.06 9.74 -12.65
C LEU A 148 5.42 8.68 -11.60
N LEU A 149 6.16 9.03 -10.55
CA LEU A 149 6.41 8.13 -9.41
C LEU A 149 5.12 7.81 -8.65
N LEU A 150 4.15 8.70 -8.67
CA LEU A 150 2.84 8.50 -8.02
C LEU A 150 1.83 7.78 -8.93
N ASP A 151 2.11 7.66 -10.24
CA ASP A 151 1.26 6.95 -11.20
C ASP A 151 1.39 5.44 -11.00
N GLN A 152 0.43 4.85 -10.32
CA GLN A 152 0.40 3.42 -10.01
C GLN A 152 0.30 2.54 -11.27
N GLY A 153 -0.16 3.07 -12.40
CA GLY A 153 -0.14 2.39 -13.69
C GLY A 153 1.23 2.37 -14.35
N LEU A 154 2.13 3.28 -13.97
CA LEU A 154 3.51 3.29 -14.45
C LEU A 154 4.42 2.43 -13.59
N ILE A 155 4.43 2.65 -12.28
CA ILE A 155 5.14 1.88 -11.26
C ILE A 155 4.27 1.86 -10.01
N SER A 156 3.86 0.69 -9.56
CA SER A 156 2.97 0.56 -8.42
C SER A 156 3.73 0.48 -7.09
N GLY A 157 3.13 0.98 -6.02
CA GLY A 157 3.63 0.89 -4.65
C GLY A 157 4.14 2.21 -4.05
N ILE A 158 4.66 3.13 -4.86
CA ILE A 158 5.22 4.40 -4.36
C ILE A 158 4.09 5.35 -3.95
N GLY A 159 4.19 5.89 -2.73
CA GLY A 159 3.32 6.92 -2.18
C GLY A 159 4.03 8.28 -2.07
N ASN A 160 3.31 9.28 -1.54
CA ASN A 160 3.83 10.66 -1.49
C ASN A 160 5.16 10.77 -0.74
N TYR A 161 5.23 10.32 0.52
CA TYR A 161 6.47 10.46 1.28
C TYR A 161 7.63 9.67 0.66
N LEU A 162 7.36 8.45 0.15
CA LEU A 162 8.38 7.66 -0.55
C LEU A 162 8.88 8.36 -1.82
N ALA A 163 7.98 8.98 -2.60
CA ALA A 163 8.39 9.74 -3.77
C ALA A 163 9.28 10.94 -3.41
N ASP A 164 8.99 11.63 -2.31
CA ASP A 164 9.81 12.74 -1.82
C ASP A 164 11.19 12.27 -1.37
N GLU A 165 11.26 11.19 -0.58
CA GLU A 165 12.54 10.60 -0.15
C GLU A 165 13.38 10.12 -1.34
N ILE A 166 12.76 9.40 -2.29
CA ILE A 166 13.44 8.92 -3.49
C ILE A 166 14.04 10.08 -4.31
N LEU A 167 13.27 11.16 -4.50
CA LEU A 167 13.72 12.33 -5.26
C LEU A 167 14.80 13.11 -4.51
N TYR A 168 14.68 13.24 -3.19
CA TYR A 168 15.68 13.87 -2.34
C TYR A 168 17.01 13.11 -2.39
N MET A 169 16.99 11.80 -2.16
CA MET A 169 18.15 10.93 -2.21
C MET A 169 18.82 10.94 -3.58
N SER A 170 18.03 10.89 -4.65
CA SER A 170 18.55 10.92 -6.04
C SER A 170 18.95 12.32 -6.51
N ARG A 171 18.68 13.39 -5.72
CA ARG A 171 18.92 14.80 -6.05
C ARG A 171 18.27 15.25 -7.34
N ILE A 172 17.03 14.81 -7.55
CA ILE A 172 16.23 15.17 -8.71
C ILE A 172 15.09 16.08 -8.26
N ALA A 173 14.98 17.28 -8.89
CA ALA A 173 13.89 18.19 -8.58
C ALA A 173 12.53 17.58 -8.93
N PRO A 174 11.50 17.62 -8.03
CA PRO A 174 10.20 16.96 -8.25
C PRO A 174 9.46 17.42 -9.52
N LYS A 175 9.64 18.66 -9.92
CA LYS A 175 9.02 19.27 -11.10
C LYS A 175 9.78 19.02 -12.40
N ARG A 176 10.93 18.35 -12.35
CA ARG A 176 11.74 18.05 -13.53
C ARG A 176 10.96 17.16 -14.49
N ALA A 177 10.96 17.49 -15.79
CA ALA A 177 10.34 16.64 -16.82
C ALA A 177 11.06 15.29 -16.89
N ALA A 178 10.32 14.19 -16.83
CA ALA A 178 10.91 12.86 -16.73
C ALA A 178 11.76 12.47 -17.94
N ASN A 179 11.35 12.88 -19.14
CA ASN A 179 12.10 12.64 -20.37
C ASN A 179 13.40 13.49 -20.51
N SER A 180 13.63 14.42 -19.57
CA SER A 180 14.87 15.22 -19.53
C SER A 180 15.95 14.61 -18.63
N LEU A 181 15.65 13.49 -17.96
CA LEU A 181 16.61 12.84 -17.08
C LEU A 181 17.68 12.11 -17.89
N SER A 182 18.94 12.36 -17.53
CA SER A 182 20.09 11.62 -18.08
C SER A 182 20.13 10.18 -17.61
N THR A 183 20.86 9.32 -18.30
CA THR A 183 21.07 7.93 -17.90
C THR A 183 21.66 7.82 -16.47
N LYS A 184 22.56 8.74 -16.11
CA LYS A 184 23.15 8.80 -14.74
C LYS A 184 22.10 9.10 -13.69
N GLU A 185 21.21 10.06 -13.95
CA GLU A 185 20.11 10.43 -13.04
C GLU A 185 19.08 9.30 -12.90
N ILE A 186 18.73 8.62 -14.00
CA ILE A 186 17.83 7.46 -13.97
C ILE A 186 18.45 6.31 -13.16
N GLY A 187 19.75 6.08 -13.30
CA GLY A 187 20.47 5.12 -12.48
C GLY A 187 20.47 5.48 -10.99
N ALA A 188 20.63 6.76 -10.65
CA ALA A 188 20.53 7.25 -9.27
C ALA A 188 19.10 7.11 -8.73
N LEU A 189 18.10 7.49 -9.52
CA LEU A 189 16.68 7.35 -9.18
C LEU A 189 16.33 5.90 -8.84
N ARG A 190 16.72 4.95 -9.70
CA ARG A 190 16.46 3.53 -9.47
C ARG A 190 17.12 3.01 -8.19
N ARG A 191 18.37 3.39 -7.92
CA ARG A 191 19.04 2.98 -6.66
C ARG A 191 18.32 3.53 -5.45
N ALA A 192 17.93 4.81 -5.48
CA ALA A 192 17.16 5.42 -4.41
C ALA A 192 15.80 4.72 -4.21
N MET A 193 15.12 4.32 -5.29
CA MET A 193 13.86 3.54 -5.18
C MET A 193 14.07 2.23 -4.43
N VAL A 194 15.10 1.46 -4.77
CA VAL A 194 15.40 0.18 -4.10
C VAL A 194 15.69 0.42 -2.63
N GLU A 195 16.65 1.28 -2.32
CA GLU A 195 17.11 1.56 -0.96
C GLU A 195 16.00 2.09 -0.05
N ILE A 196 15.24 3.08 -0.52
CA ILE A 196 14.13 3.68 0.25
C ILE A 196 13.03 2.64 0.52
N LEU A 197 12.66 1.84 -0.46
CA LEU A 197 11.61 0.85 -0.29
C LEU A 197 12.04 -0.29 0.64
N GLU A 198 13.27 -0.78 0.53
CA GLU A 198 13.80 -1.82 1.42
C GLU A 198 13.82 -1.33 2.88
N VAL A 199 14.29 -0.10 3.13
CA VAL A 199 14.31 0.48 4.47
C VAL A 199 12.89 0.70 5.01
N ALA A 200 11.97 1.23 4.19
CA ALA A 200 10.60 1.46 4.60
C ALA A 200 9.88 0.16 4.98
N VAL A 201 10.11 -0.92 4.24
CA VAL A 201 9.55 -2.25 4.56
C VAL A 201 10.18 -2.83 5.81
N ALA A 202 11.52 -2.77 5.95
CA ALA A 202 12.22 -3.30 7.12
C ALA A 202 11.85 -2.57 8.43
N SER A 203 11.48 -1.29 8.34
CA SER A 203 10.97 -0.52 9.47
C SER A 203 9.45 -0.65 9.69
N GLU A 204 8.76 -1.51 8.91
CA GLU A 204 7.29 -1.65 8.95
C GLU A 204 6.53 -0.34 8.72
N ALA A 205 7.15 0.59 7.97
CA ALA A 205 6.72 1.97 7.78
C ALA A 205 6.49 2.74 9.12
N ASP A 206 7.11 2.29 10.20
CA ASP A 206 7.14 3.01 11.46
C ASP A 206 8.10 4.19 11.34
N PHE A 207 7.56 5.39 11.37
CA PHE A 207 8.33 6.63 11.19
C PHE A 207 9.42 6.83 12.25
N ALA A 208 9.22 6.32 13.46
CA ALA A 208 10.25 6.39 14.52
C ALA A 208 11.47 5.50 14.24
N ARG A 209 11.33 4.52 13.34
CA ARG A 209 12.39 3.58 12.94
C ARG A 209 13.06 3.94 11.61
N LEU A 210 12.54 4.96 10.90
CA LEU A 210 13.15 5.47 9.67
C LEU A 210 14.44 6.26 9.98
N PRO A 211 15.42 6.31 9.05
CA PRO A 211 16.65 7.06 9.26
C PRO A 211 16.38 8.55 9.51
N GLU A 212 17.05 9.13 10.50
CA GLU A 212 16.93 10.55 10.86
C GLU A 212 17.27 11.51 9.71
N SER A 213 18.04 11.04 8.72
CA SER A 213 18.40 11.80 7.52
C SER A 213 17.28 11.93 6.48
N TRP A 214 16.16 11.24 6.68
CA TRP A 214 15.04 11.31 5.76
C TRP A 214 14.22 12.59 5.95
N LEU A 215 13.66 13.10 4.84
CA LEU A 215 12.81 14.31 4.84
C LEU A 215 11.61 14.21 5.78
N VAL A 216 11.11 13.01 6.02
CA VAL A 216 9.96 12.75 6.89
C VAL A 216 10.18 13.26 8.34
N HIS A 217 11.44 13.48 8.76
CA HIS A 217 11.80 14.03 10.07
C HIS A 217 12.05 15.55 10.05
N HIS A 218 11.95 16.21 8.89
CA HIS A 218 12.23 17.63 8.66
C HIS A 218 11.06 18.35 8.00
#